data_e9bf9f875f1f10e5a38e2e0161b8f5c1
#
_entry.id   e9bf9f875f1f10e5a38e2e0161b8f5c1
#
_cell.length_a   1.000
_cell.length_b   1.000
_cell.length_c   1.000
_cell.angle_alpha   90.00
_cell.angle_beta   90.00
_cell.angle_gamma   90.00
#
_symmetry.space_group_name_H-M   'P 1'
#
loop_
_entity.id
_entity.type
_entity.pdbx_description
1 polymer ?
#
loop_
_entity_poly.entity_id
_entity_poly.type
_entity_poly.pdbx_seq_one_letter_code
_entity_poly.pdbx_strand_id
1 'polypeptide(L)'
;GEVETGTVFSRRIRQLCMERGITVGKLCSMAGTTASTVHDIVSGVTANPRVFTLKKLCDALDITLSEFFDCPEFNDMDEEIE
;
A
#
# COMPACT_ATOMS: atom_id res chain seq x y z
N GLY A 1 -14.16 -8.81 -16.05
CA GLY A 1 -14.38 -8.06 -15.77
C GLY A 1 -13.84 -6.69 -15.55
N GLU A 2 -14.05 -6.24 -14.40
CA GLU A 2 -13.59 -5.00 -14.08
C GLU A 2 -12.14 -4.92 -14.05
N VAL A 3 -11.63 -3.92 -14.63
CA VAL A 3 -10.23 -3.68 -14.61
C VAL A 3 -9.84 -3.24 -13.22
N GLU A 4 -8.86 -3.90 -12.66
CA GLU A 4 -8.39 -3.51 -11.39
C GLU A 4 -7.57 -2.29 -11.51
N THR A 5 -7.84 -1.29 -10.73
CA THR A 5 -7.12 -0.07 -10.80
C THR A 5 -6.05 0.02 -9.78
N GLY A 6 -5.63 -1.01 -9.22
CA GLY A 6 -4.60 -0.97 -8.24
C GLY A 6 -3.69 -2.14 -8.37
N THR A 7 -2.67 -2.16 -7.58
CA THR A 7 -1.73 -3.25 -7.50
C THR A 7 -2.02 -3.99 -6.21
N VAL A 8 -1.27 -5.05 -5.95
CA VAL A 8 -1.38 -5.75 -4.69
C VAL A 8 -1.04 -4.81 -3.54
N PHE A 9 -0.14 -3.86 -3.77
CA PHE A 9 0.21 -2.87 -2.75
C PHE A 9 -0.98 -1.98 -2.41
N SER A 10 -1.71 -1.54 -3.43
CA SER A 10 -2.86 -0.68 -3.20
C SER A 10 -3.95 -1.42 -2.44
N ARG A 11 -4.19 -2.66 -2.79
CA ARG A 11 -5.20 -3.47 -2.10
C ARG A 11 -4.81 -3.70 -0.65
N ARG A 12 -3.54 -3.97 -0.40
CA ARG A 12 -3.07 -4.21 0.96
C ARG A 12 -3.20 -2.95 1.82
N ILE A 13 -2.83 -1.81 1.27
CA ILE A 13 -2.94 -0.54 1.99
C ILE A 13 -4.39 -0.23 2.32
N ARG A 14 -5.28 -0.42 1.37
CA ARG A 14 -6.70 -0.16 1.59
C ARG A 14 -7.27 -1.11 2.64
N GLN A 15 -6.87 -2.37 2.59
CA GLN A 15 -7.30 -3.36 3.56
C GLN A 15 -6.86 -2.95 4.98
N LEU A 16 -5.61 -2.55 5.13
CA LEU A 16 -5.09 -2.17 6.43
C LEU A 16 -5.77 -0.91 6.95
N CYS A 17 -6.04 0.04 6.09
CA CYS A 17 -6.78 1.24 6.49
C CYS A 17 -8.19 0.89 6.95
N MET A 18 -8.83 -0.01 6.22
CA MET A 18 -10.18 -0.43 6.57
C MET A 18 -10.19 -1.13 7.92
N GLU A 19 -9.23 -1.98 8.17
CA GLU A 19 -9.13 -2.69 9.44
C GLU A 19 -8.93 -1.74 10.60
N ARG A 20 -8.28 -0.62 10.36
CA ARG A 20 -8.02 0.35 11.40
C ARG A 20 -9.06 1.46 11.47
N GLY A 21 -10.02 1.43 10.56
CA GLY A 21 -11.07 2.44 10.53
C GLY A 21 -10.56 3.82 10.17
N ILE A 22 -9.54 3.91 9.31
CA ILE A 22 -9.02 5.21 8.89
C ILE A 22 -9.09 5.31 7.38
N THR A 23 -9.00 6.52 6.87
CA THR A 23 -8.96 6.75 5.44
C THR A 23 -7.51 6.73 4.98
N VAL A 24 -7.32 6.60 3.68
CA VAL A 24 -5.99 6.69 3.09
C VAL A 24 -5.39 8.08 3.34
N GLY A 25 -6.23 9.12 3.30
CA GLY A 25 -5.77 10.48 3.60
C GLY A 25 -5.24 10.62 5.01
N LYS A 26 -5.93 9.97 5.95
CA LYS A 26 -5.48 9.98 7.34
C LYS A 26 -4.14 9.26 7.46
N LEU A 27 -3.98 8.15 6.76
CA LEU A 27 -2.73 7.43 6.76
C LEU A 27 -1.58 8.30 6.25
N CYS A 28 -1.82 9.07 5.19
CA CYS A 28 -0.82 9.99 4.66
C CYS A 28 -0.35 10.96 5.73
N SER A 29 -1.28 11.55 6.44
CA SER A 29 -0.96 12.49 7.50
C SER A 29 -0.14 11.82 8.58
N MET A 30 -0.54 10.65 8.98
CA MET A 30 0.13 9.93 10.05
C MET A 30 1.54 9.50 9.65
N ALA A 31 1.72 9.16 8.40
CA ALA A 31 3.00 8.68 7.91
C ALA A 31 3.99 9.80 7.59
N GLY A 32 3.49 11.01 7.48
CA GLY A 32 4.35 12.13 7.14
C GLY A 32 4.83 12.10 5.70
N THR A 33 4.10 11.44 4.82
CA THR A 33 4.44 11.43 3.39
C THR A 33 3.57 12.43 2.67
N THR A 34 3.90 12.72 1.42
CA THR A 34 3.05 13.60 0.63
C THR A 34 1.83 12.82 0.19
N ALA A 35 0.71 13.51 0.06
CA ALA A 35 -0.52 12.89 -0.38
C ALA A 35 -0.36 12.29 -1.77
N SER A 36 0.38 12.92 -2.64
CA SER A 36 0.55 12.42 -4.00
C SER A 36 1.31 11.11 -4.02
N THR A 37 2.28 10.92 -3.14
CA THR A 37 3.05 9.68 -3.08
C THR A 37 2.14 8.51 -2.75
N VAL A 38 1.32 8.65 -1.72
CA VAL A 38 0.43 7.58 -1.32
C VAL A 38 -0.69 7.40 -2.34
N HIS A 39 -1.19 8.50 -2.88
CA HIS A 39 -2.22 8.44 -3.91
C HIS A 39 -1.73 7.64 -5.12
N ASP A 40 -0.50 7.84 -5.54
CA ASP A 40 0.06 7.13 -6.68
C ASP A 40 0.16 5.63 -6.41
N ILE A 41 0.50 5.25 -5.19
CA ILE A 41 0.55 3.84 -4.84
C ILE A 41 -0.86 3.25 -4.83
N VAL A 42 -1.80 3.95 -4.21
CA VAL A 42 -3.16 3.43 -4.04
C VAL A 42 -3.91 3.39 -5.37
N SER A 43 -3.63 4.31 -6.27
CA SER A 43 -4.29 4.33 -7.57
C SER A 43 -3.63 3.39 -8.58
N GLY A 44 -2.47 2.83 -8.24
CA GLY A 44 -1.80 1.91 -9.12
C GLY A 44 -0.84 2.56 -10.10
N VAL A 45 -0.66 3.87 -10.02
CA VAL A 45 0.28 4.58 -10.88
C VAL A 45 1.70 4.13 -10.56
N THR A 46 2.01 3.96 -9.28
CA THR A 46 3.30 3.45 -8.87
C THR A 46 3.18 1.96 -8.62
N ALA A 47 3.74 1.17 -9.50
CA ALA A 47 3.67 -0.28 -9.37
C ALA A 47 4.70 -0.83 -8.39
N ASN A 48 5.82 -0.11 -8.25
CA ASN A 48 6.91 -0.54 -7.39
C ASN A 48 7.23 0.52 -6.34
N PRO A 49 6.46 0.60 -5.27
CA PRO A 49 6.73 1.59 -4.24
C PRO A 49 8.05 1.30 -3.54
N ARG A 50 8.71 2.34 -3.09
CA ARG A 50 9.98 2.18 -2.41
C ARG A 50 9.76 1.58 -1.03
N VAL A 51 10.70 0.75 -0.61
CA VAL A 51 10.62 0.12 0.70
C VAL A 51 10.56 1.15 1.81
N PHE A 52 11.33 2.22 1.69
CA PHE A 52 11.32 3.25 2.73
C PHE A 52 9.95 3.90 2.86
N THR A 53 9.27 4.10 1.75
CA THR A 53 7.90 4.63 1.77
C THR A 53 6.97 3.65 2.48
N LEU A 54 7.10 2.36 2.16
CA LEU A 54 6.29 1.35 2.82
C LEU A 54 6.58 1.30 4.32
N LYS A 55 7.83 1.50 4.69
CA LYS A 55 8.20 1.51 6.10
C LYS A 55 7.50 2.64 6.84
N LYS A 56 7.43 3.81 6.24
CA LYS A 56 6.73 4.94 6.84
C LYS A 56 5.25 4.63 7.03
N LEU A 57 4.64 3.98 6.04
CA LEU A 57 3.23 3.62 6.14
C LEU A 57 3.03 2.56 7.23
N CYS A 58 3.93 1.60 7.32
CA CYS A 58 3.84 0.57 8.34
C CYS A 58 3.99 1.16 9.73
N ASP A 59 4.91 2.09 9.90
CA ASP A 59 5.10 2.75 11.19
C ASP A 59 3.82 3.49 11.59
N ALA A 60 3.19 4.15 10.64
CA ALA A 60 1.94 4.85 10.91
C ALA A 60 0.82 3.90 11.27
N LEU A 61 0.82 2.71 10.69
CA LEU A 61 -0.19 1.69 10.97
C LEU A 61 0.17 0.84 12.19
N ASP A 62 1.34 1.08 12.76
CA ASP A 62 1.83 0.33 13.90
C ASP A 62 1.97 -1.16 13.61
N ILE A 63 2.53 -1.46 12.45
CA ILE A 63 2.81 -2.82 12.06
C ILE A 63 4.24 -2.89 11.55
N THR A 64 4.76 -4.10 11.41
CA THR A 64 6.08 -4.31 10.85
C THR A 64 5.97 -4.49 9.35
N LEU A 65 7.09 -4.39 8.65
CA LEU A 65 7.11 -4.70 7.22
C LEU A 65 6.73 -6.16 6.99
N SER A 66 7.14 -7.04 7.89
CA SER A 66 6.79 -8.45 7.81
C SER A 66 5.29 -8.62 7.84
N GLU A 67 4.60 -7.91 8.71
CA GLU A 67 3.16 -7.97 8.80
C GLU A 67 2.50 -7.39 7.56
N PHE A 68 3.07 -6.35 6.99
CA PHE A 68 2.55 -5.75 5.78
C PHE A 68 2.54 -6.77 4.65
N PHE A 69 3.63 -7.53 4.50
CA PHE A 69 3.78 -8.51 3.43
C PHE A 69 3.20 -9.89 3.76
N ASP A 70 2.64 -10.05 4.94
CA ASP A 70 2.03 -11.31 5.34
C ASP A 70 0.64 -11.42 4.73
N CYS A 71 0.61 -11.62 3.44
CA CYS A 71 -0.60 -11.59 2.65
C CYS A 71 -0.36 -12.47 1.44
N PRO A 72 -1.15 -13.50 1.21
CA PRO A 72 -0.89 -14.45 0.13
C PRO A 72 -0.82 -13.79 -1.24
N GLU A 73 -1.52 -12.70 -1.43
CA GLU A 73 -1.53 -12.02 -2.71
C GLU A 73 -0.15 -11.56 -3.17
N PHE A 74 0.74 -11.29 -2.22
CA PHE A 74 2.10 -10.90 -2.60
C PHE A 74 2.87 -12.06 -3.21
N ASN A 75 2.54 -13.28 -2.85
CA ASN A 75 3.20 -14.46 -3.41
C ASN A 75 2.58 -14.88 -4.74
N ASP A 76 1.41 -14.37 -5.02
CA ASP A 76 0.68 -14.71 -6.24
C ASP A 76 0.80 -13.65 -7.32
N MET A 77 1.63 -12.64 -7.12
CA MET A 77 1.83 -11.61 -8.11
C MET A 77 2.51 -12.16 -9.32
N ASP A 78 2.07 -11.69 -10.48
CA ASP A 78 2.76 -12.02 -11.72
C ASP A 78 4.08 -11.29 -11.74
N GLU A 79 5.10 -11.94 -12.26
CA GLU A 79 6.38 -11.30 -12.40
C GLU A 79 6.30 -10.27 -13.51
N GLU A 80 7.01 -9.17 -13.28
CA GLU A 80 7.07 -8.15 -14.26
C GLU A 80 7.94 -8.58 -15.39
N ILE A 81 7.49 -8.44 -16.61
CA ILE A 81 8.26 -8.86 -17.76
C ILE A 81 8.64 -7.63 -18.56
N GLU A 82 9.91 -7.44 -18.73
CA GLU A 82 10.40 -6.27 -19.43
C GLU A 82 10.53 -6.50 -20.90
#